data_98d79fc589c86b33ae289f4d43fbec99
#
_entry.id   98d79fc589c86b33ae289f4d43fbec99
#
_cell.length_a   1.000
_cell.length_b   1.000
_cell.length_c   1.000
_cell.angle_alpha   90.00
_cell.angle_beta   90.00
_cell.angle_gamma   90.00
#
_symmetry.space_group_name_H-M   'P 1'
#
loop_
_entity.id
_entity.type
_entity.pdbx_description
1 polymer ?
#
loop_
_entity_poly.entity_id
_entity_poly.type
_entity_poly.pdbx_seq_one_letter_code
_entity_poly.pdbx_strand_id
1 'polypeptide(L)'
;MLEIEELILKETPFLSIKDITQEEWVALDYELEVYDRAGKDYDLKKLPMLPFILREIHNNETTFFNIPGFIRDGFQFRKLVAIYNPRLKRILKKREDMEMNRVETTKFLGELLKSSRLSGIGKYWASEVSIDAFTSAGKGGRVDFMQFEPPNQCSVGALEKGIFICYEVKSCKEDVYSGNGLNFYGEKNYIVTTMQCYKNILPGLYDGTFTDHLLNTNPDSSMNFGIMVAVPIMRDQYQEFEEPTPVSDDMSWKLEVVRPCTYGSRKKSLTEMLFYMIRSGH
;
A
#
# COMPACT_ATOMS: atom_id res chain seq x y z
N MET A 1 -25.42 11.88 30.64
CA MET A 1 -23.99 11.60 30.70
C MET A 1 -23.81 10.19 30.19
N LEU A 2 -22.95 9.96 29.26
CA LEU A 2 -22.75 8.62 28.73
C LEU A 2 -22.03 7.77 29.78
N GLU A 3 -22.35 6.49 29.89
CA GLU A 3 -21.75 5.54 30.84
C GLU A 3 -20.23 5.54 30.84
N ILE A 4 -19.67 5.82 29.66
CA ILE A 4 -18.21 5.92 29.44
C ILE A 4 -17.62 7.19 30.07
N GLU A 5 -18.36 8.31 30.17
CA GLU A 5 -17.90 9.53 30.85
C GLU A 5 -17.71 9.28 32.34
N GLU A 6 -18.61 8.48 32.95
CA GLU A 6 -18.47 8.09 34.35
C GLU A 6 -17.25 7.18 34.57
N LEU A 7 -16.93 6.31 33.58
CA LEU A 7 -15.76 5.45 33.64
C LEU A 7 -14.45 6.24 33.46
N ILE A 8 -14.44 7.27 32.62
CA ILE A 8 -13.27 8.14 32.41
C ILE A 8 -12.89 8.90 33.68
N LEU A 9 -13.85 9.18 34.54
CA LEU A 9 -13.63 9.89 35.81
C LEU A 9 -13.13 8.97 36.94
N LYS A 10 -13.16 7.63 36.77
CA LYS A 10 -12.66 6.69 37.77
C LYS A 10 -11.15 6.57 37.71
N GLU A 11 -10.54 6.32 38.86
CA GLU A 11 -9.12 5.96 38.93
C GLU A 11 -8.87 4.67 38.14
N THR A 12 -7.80 4.65 37.37
CA THR A 12 -7.38 3.51 36.59
C THR A 12 -6.08 2.93 37.15
N PRO A 13 -5.80 1.65 36.95
CA PRO A 13 -4.56 1.02 37.43
C PRO A 13 -3.30 1.52 36.69
N PHE A 14 -3.46 2.15 35.52
CA PHE A 14 -2.34 2.56 34.70
C PHE A 14 -1.90 3.98 35.04
N LEU A 15 -0.60 4.18 35.21
CA LEU A 15 0.00 5.50 35.48
C LEU A 15 0.33 6.23 34.18
N SER A 16 0.65 5.49 33.12
CA SER A 16 1.00 6.03 31.80
C SER A 16 0.63 5.01 30.70
N ILE A 17 0.40 5.50 29.47
CA ILE A 17 0.23 4.61 28.29
C ILE A 17 1.45 3.72 28.07
N LYS A 18 2.63 4.15 28.51
CA LYS A 18 3.87 3.34 28.45
C LYS A 18 3.84 2.12 29.38
N ASP A 19 3.00 2.13 30.38
CA ASP A 19 2.86 1.02 31.34
C ASP A 19 1.97 -0.11 30.81
N ILE A 20 1.27 0.12 29.68
CA ILE A 20 0.41 -0.88 29.04
C ILE A 20 1.30 -1.86 28.24
N THR A 21 1.23 -3.13 28.61
CA THR A 21 1.98 -4.21 27.96
C THR A 21 1.41 -4.53 26.57
N GLN A 22 2.22 -5.22 25.76
CA GLN A 22 1.76 -5.68 24.44
C GLN A 22 0.56 -6.65 24.54
N GLU A 23 0.52 -7.48 25.55
CA GLU A 23 -0.57 -8.44 25.80
C GLU A 23 -1.89 -7.70 26.12
N GLU A 24 -1.80 -6.66 26.93
CA GLU A 24 -2.96 -5.81 27.26
C GLU A 24 -3.47 -5.04 26.03
N TRP A 25 -2.58 -4.56 25.16
CA TRP A 25 -2.98 -3.95 23.88
C TRP A 25 -3.73 -4.94 22.99
N VAL A 26 -3.25 -6.18 22.88
CA VAL A 26 -3.91 -7.24 22.10
C VAL A 26 -5.27 -7.60 22.71
N ALA A 27 -5.36 -7.66 24.04
CA ALA A 27 -6.62 -7.89 24.74
C ALA A 27 -7.64 -6.77 24.46
N LEU A 28 -7.19 -5.52 24.49
CA LEU A 28 -8.05 -4.37 24.16
C LEU A 28 -8.56 -4.41 22.71
N ASP A 29 -7.69 -4.78 21.75
CA ASP A 29 -8.07 -4.92 20.35
C ASP A 29 -9.20 -5.95 20.18
N TYR A 30 -9.02 -7.12 20.76
CA TYR A 30 -10.04 -8.16 20.76
C TYR A 30 -11.37 -7.70 21.37
N GLU A 31 -11.32 -7.03 22.52
CA GLU A 31 -12.52 -6.52 23.20
C GLU A 31 -13.22 -5.41 22.39
N LEU A 32 -12.47 -4.57 21.68
CA LEU A 32 -13.02 -3.56 20.76
C LEU A 32 -13.72 -4.22 19.56
N GLU A 33 -13.20 -5.34 19.03
CA GLU A 33 -13.88 -6.10 17.99
C GLU A 33 -15.18 -6.74 18.51
N VAL A 34 -15.19 -7.28 19.73
CA VAL A 34 -16.38 -7.82 20.36
C VAL A 34 -17.42 -6.71 20.58
N TYR A 35 -16.97 -5.54 21.04
CA TYR A 35 -17.83 -4.36 21.20
C TYR A 35 -18.46 -3.92 19.85
N ASP A 36 -17.71 -3.97 18.76
CA ASP A 36 -18.24 -3.64 17.43
C ASP A 36 -19.35 -4.59 16.99
N ARG A 37 -19.18 -5.88 17.26
CA ARG A 37 -20.17 -6.92 16.91
C ARG A 37 -21.42 -6.87 17.78
N ALA A 38 -21.26 -6.62 19.08
CA ALA A 38 -22.36 -6.59 20.04
C ALA A 38 -23.16 -5.26 20.03
N GLY A 39 -22.53 -4.18 19.53
CA GLY A 39 -23.18 -2.87 19.45
C GLY A 39 -23.53 -2.31 20.82
N LYS A 40 -24.79 -1.78 20.94
CA LYS A 40 -25.24 -1.08 22.16
C LYS A 40 -25.39 -1.97 23.40
N ASP A 41 -25.41 -3.29 23.21
CA ASP A 41 -25.64 -4.25 24.31
C ASP A 41 -24.34 -4.68 25.00
N TYR A 42 -23.19 -4.15 24.57
CA TYR A 42 -21.91 -4.47 25.17
C TYR A 42 -21.66 -3.68 26.47
N ASP A 43 -21.26 -4.39 27.51
CA ASP A 43 -20.91 -3.79 28.81
C ASP A 43 -19.50 -3.17 28.75
N LEU A 44 -19.43 -1.85 28.63
CA LEU A 44 -18.18 -1.07 28.57
C LEU A 44 -17.32 -1.21 29.84
N LYS A 45 -17.88 -1.72 30.97
CA LYS A 45 -17.10 -2.01 32.18
C LYS A 45 -16.09 -3.13 32.00
N LYS A 46 -16.23 -3.93 30.93
CA LYS A 46 -15.27 -4.96 30.53
C LYS A 46 -14.01 -4.40 29.86
N LEU A 47 -13.96 -3.10 29.59
CA LEU A 47 -12.83 -2.42 28.96
C LEU A 47 -12.10 -1.49 29.95
N PRO A 48 -11.42 -2.00 30.98
CA PRO A 48 -10.87 -1.18 32.06
C PRO A 48 -9.78 -0.19 31.59
N MET A 49 -9.07 -0.49 30.53
CA MET A 49 -8.03 0.39 29.96
C MET A 49 -8.59 1.51 29.09
N LEU A 50 -9.74 1.30 28.45
CA LEU A 50 -10.27 2.24 27.46
C LEU A 50 -10.56 3.63 28.06
N PRO A 51 -11.20 3.76 29.24
CA PRO A 51 -11.43 5.06 29.86
C PRO A 51 -10.14 5.82 30.17
N PHE A 52 -9.11 5.13 30.64
CA PHE A 52 -7.80 5.72 30.89
C PHE A 52 -7.18 6.27 29.60
N ILE A 53 -7.16 5.48 28.53
CA ILE A 53 -6.61 5.87 27.24
C ILE A 53 -7.35 7.08 26.67
N LEU A 54 -8.67 7.08 26.71
CA LEU A 54 -9.50 8.20 26.21
C LEU A 54 -9.25 9.49 27.02
N ARG A 55 -9.06 9.40 28.33
CA ARG A 55 -8.69 10.53 29.18
C ARG A 55 -7.32 11.09 28.81
N GLU A 56 -6.32 10.23 28.61
CA GLU A 56 -4.98 10.66 28.20
C GLU A 56 -4.99 11.36 26.84
N ILE A 57 -5.77 10.82 25.89
CA ILE A 57 -5.95 11.46 24.58
C ILE A 57 -6.70 12.79 24.70
N HIS A 58 -7.70 12.89 25.60
CA HIS A 58 -8.41 14.13 25.84
C HIS A 58 -7.48 15.23 26.37
N ASN A 59 -6.58 14.87 27.27
CA ASN A 59 -5.63 15.78 27.88
C ASN A 59 -4.46 16.14 26.96
N ASN A 60 -4.02 15.20 26.09
CA ASN A 60 -2.88 15.38 25.21
C ASN A 60 -3.07 14.64 23.87
N GLU A 61 -3.25 15.39 22.80
CA GLU A 61 -3.46 14.84 21.45
C GLU A 61 -2.30 13.97 20.95
N THR A 62 -1.06 14.25 21.37
CA THR A 62 0.11 13.46 20.94
C THR A 62 0.05 12.03 21.44
N THR A 63 -0.68 11.77 22.51
CA THR A 63 -0.90 10.43 23.06
C THR A 63 -1.57 9.50 22.05
N PHE A 64 -2.51 10.01 21.24
CA PHE A 64 -3.15 9.21 20.19
C PHE A 64 -2.13 8.63 19.19
N PHE A 65 -1.13 9.39 18.82
CA PHE A 65 -0.11 8.96 17.85
C PHE A 65 0.91 7.99 18.45
N ASN A 66 1.01 7.91 19.77
CA ASN A 66 1.85 6.96 20.50
C ASN A 66 1.18 5.60 20.76
N ILE A 67 -0.11 5.47 20.43
CA ILE A 67 -0.85 4.21 20.56
C ILE A 67 -0.47 3.28 19.40
N PRO A 68 -0.33 1.95 19.65
CA PRO A 68 -0.05 0.99 18.59
C PRO A 68 -1.02 1.12 17.40
N GLY A 69 -0.49 1.03 16.18
CA GLY A 69 -1.25 1.28 14.95
C GLY A 69 -2.49 0.40 14.81
N PHE A 70 -2.41 -0.88 15.21
CA PHE A 70 -3.55 -1.80 15.11
C PHE A 70 -4.75 -1.39 15.99
N ILE A 71 -4.51 -0.71 17.14
CA ILE A 71 -5.56 -0.09 17.96
C ILE A 71 -6.00 1.23 17.36
N ARG A 72 -5.03 2.11 17.08
CA ARG A 72 -5.26 3.48 16.60
C ARG A 72 -6.12 3.53 15.32
N ASP A 73 -5.88 2.58 14.41
CA ASP A 73 -6.52 2.53 13.10
C ASP A 73 -7.85 1.75 13.13
N GLY A 74 -8.19 1.12 14.26
CA GLY A 74 -9.45 0.41 14.46
C GLY A 74 -10.66 1.35 14.40
N PHE A 75 -11.71 0.93 13.67
CA PHE A 75 -12.91 1.75 13.42
C PHE A 75 -13.59 2.21 14.73
N GLN A 76 -13.79 1.29 15.66
CA GLN A 76 -14.49 1.62 16.92
C GLN A 76 -13.64 2.52 17.83
N PHE A 77 -12.35 2.27 17.91
CA PHE A 77 -11.45 3.14 18.69
C PHE A 77 -11.45 4.57 18.15
N ARG A 78 -11.33 4.75 16.84
CA ARG A 78 -11.41 6.07 16.18
C ARG A 78 -12.73 6.76 16.40
N LYS A 79 -13.84 6.02 16.37
CA LYS A 79 -15.17 6.54 16.66
C LYS A 79 -15.28 7.06 18.11
N LEU A 80 -14.78 6.29 19.07
CA LEU A 80 -14.76 6.70 20.48
C LEU A 80 -13.86 7.93 20.69
N VAL A 81 -12.67 7.93 20.14
CA VAL A 81 -11.75 9.08 20.19
C VAL A 81 -12.41 10.32 19.58
N ALA A 82 -13.12 10.19 18.47
CA ALA A 82 -13.83 11.31 17.83
C ALA A 82 -14.93 11.92 18.70
N ILE A 83 -15.55 11.14 19.60
CA ILE A 83 -16.54 11.61 20.56
C ILE A 83 -15.88 12.42 21.68
N TYR A 84 -14.75 11.91 22.22
CA TYR A 84 -14.10 12.48 23.40
C TYR A 84 -13.07 13.57 23.10
N ASN A 85 -12.56 13.63 21.87
CA ASN A 85 -11.66 14.70 21.41
C ASN A 85 -12.10 15.26 20.05
N PRO A 86 -13.05 16.24 20.03
CA PRO A 86 -13.52 16.84 18.78
C PRO A 86 -12.45 17.55 17.96
N ARG A 87 -11.35 17.99 18.58
CA ARG A 87 -10.22 18.59 17.87
C ARG A 87 -9.46 17.52 17.10
N LEU A 88 -9.19 16.39 17.75
CA LEU A 88 -8.56 15.23 17.08
C LEU A 88 -9.43 14.69 15.93
N LYS A 89 -10.77 14.68 16.11
CA LYS A 89 -11.71 14.37 15.03
C LYS A 89 -11.51 15.25 13.81
N ARG A 90 -11.31 16.56 13.99
CA ARG A 90 -11.07 17.49 12.88
C ARG A 90 -9.74 17.22 12.18
N ILE A 91 -8.69 16.91 12.97
CA ILE A 91 -7.36 16.57 12.45
C ILE A 91 -7.44 15.27 11.63
N LEU A 92 -8.07 14.24 12.15
CA LEU A 92 -8.25 12.96 11.47
C LEU A 92 -9.07 13.12 10.19
N LYS A 93 -10.20 13.85 10.27
CA LYS A 93 -11.01 14.14 9.09
C LYS A 93 -10.21 14.91 8.03
N LYS A 94 -9.44 15.93 8.44
CA LYS A 94 -8.60 16.69 7.50
C LYS A 94 -7.56 15.79 6.83
N ARG A 95 -6.99 14.80 7.54
CA ARG A 95 -6.08 13.80 6.93
C ARG A 95 -6.81 12.92 5.93
N GLU A 96 -8.01 12.42 6.28
CA GLU A 96 -8.85 11.63 5.36
C GLU A 96 -9.24 12.41 4.11
N ASP A 97 -9.61 13.70 4.27
CA ASP A 97 -9.96 14.60 3.15
C ASP A 97 -8.72 14.93 2.28
N MET A 98 -7.50 14.77 2.81
CA MET A 98 -6.24 14.98 2.07
C MET A 98 -5.73 13.70 1.40
N GLU A 99 -6.22 12.52 1.77
CA GLU A 99 -5.87 11.27 1.10
C GLU A 99 -6.49 11.24 -0.30
N MET A 100 -5.66 11.01 -1.30
CA MET A 100 -6.13 10.75 -2.65
C MET A 100 -7.00 9.50 -2.66
N ASN A 101 -8.12 9.54 -3.38
CA ASN A 101 -8.92 8.34 -3.61
C ASN A 101 -8.12 7.33 -4.47
N ARG A 102 -8.62 6.09 -4.57
CA ARG A 102 -7.94 5.00 -5.29
C ARG A 102 -7.56 5.36 -6.73
N VAL A 103 -8.44 6.04 -7.46
CA VAL A 103 -8.21 6.42 -8.87
C VAL A 103 -7.13 7.48 -8.97
N GLU A 104 -7.20 8.49 -8.11
CA GLU A 104 -6.21 9.57 -8.03
C GLU A 104 -4.84 9.02 -7.61
N THR A 105 -4.78 8.13 -6.61
CA THR A 105 -3.54 7.46 -6.19
C THR A 105 -2.91 6.67 -7.33
N THR A 106 -3.71 5.90 -8.09
CA THR A 106 -3.20 5.14 -9.25
C THR A 106 -2.64 6.09 -10.32
N LYS A 107 -3.36 7.17 -10.62
CA LYS A 107 -2.89 8.19 -11.57
C LYS A 107 -1.60 8.85 -11.10
N PHE A 108 -1.55 9.27 -9.83
CA PHE A 108 -0.36 9.86 -9.21
C PHE A 108 0.86 8.94 -9.32
N LEU A 109 0.73 7.66 -8.92
CA LEU A 109 1.81 6.68 -9.00
C LEU A 109 2.28 6.46 -10.44
N GLY A 110 1.36 6.45 -11.41
CA GLY A 110 1.69 6.36 -12.83
C GLY A 110 2.49 7.57 -13.31
N GLU A 111 2.11 8.79 -12.96
CA GLU A 111 2.85 10.01 -13.32
C GLU A 111 4.22 10.07 -12.62
N LEU A 112 4.29 9.66 -11.36
CA LEU A 112 5.55 9.55 -10.62
C LEU A 112 6.50 8.53 -11.26
N LEU A 113 5.99 7.39 -11.73
CA LEU A 113 6.77 6.39 -12.47
C LEU A 113 7.28 6.96 -13.78
N LYS A 114 6.41 7.61 -14.56
CA LYS A 114 6.80 8.25 -15.84
C LYS A 114 7.92 9.26 -15.62
N SER A 115 7.77 10.17 -14.68
CA SER A 115 8.76 11.22 -14.41
C SER A 115 10.08 10.66 -13.85
N SER A 116 10.02 9.65 -12.99
CA SER A 116 11.19 9.13 -12.27
C SER A 116 11.99 8.09 -13.07
N ARG A 117 11.33 7.28 -13.91
CA ARG A 117 11.94 6.10 -14.55
C ARG A 117 11.82 6.06 -16.06
N LEU A 118 10.72 6.55 -16.62
CA LEU A 118 10.38 6.37 -18.01
C LEU A 118 10.67 7.61 -18.86
N SER A 119 10.86 8.77 -18.27
CA SER A 119 11.23 10.00 -19.00
C SER A 119 12.72 10.04 -19.34
N GLY A 120 13.04 10.73 -20.43
CA GLY A 120 14.42 10.99 -20.86
C GLY A 120 14.77 10.36 -22.21
N ILE A 121 15.92 10.78 -22.75
CA ILE A 121 16.44 10.28 -24.03
C ILE A 121 16.80 8.79 -23.92
N GLY A 122 16.39 8.01 -24.90
CA GLY A 122 16.68 6.58 -24.96
C GLY A 122 15.80 5.70 -24.06
N LYS A 123 14.74 6.26 -23.52
CA LYS A 123 13.72 5.51 -22.80
C LYS A 123 12.59 5.12 -23.77
N TYR A 124 12.44 3.82 -23.99
CA TYR A 124 11.37 3.26 -24.82
C TYR A 124 10.33 2.62 -23.92
N TRP A 125 9.12 3.12 -23.92
CA TRP A 125 8.06 2.58 -23.07
C TRP A 125 6.67 2.80 -23.68
N ALA A 126 5.71 1.99 -23.24
CA ALA A 126 4.29 2.16 -23.55
C ALA A 126 3.47 1.90 -22.28
N SER A 127 2.31 2.54 -22.20
CA SER A 127 1.31 2.30 -21.15
C SER A 127 0.18 1.43 -21.66
N GLU A 128 -0.54 0.79 -20.72
CA GLU A 128 -1.74 -0.02 -21.00
C GLU A 128 -1.49 -1.11 -22.05
N VAL A 129 -0.32 -1.78 -21.98
CA VAL A 129 0.10 -2.74 -23.00
C VAL A 129 -0.74 -4.00 -22.91
N SER A 130 -1.60 -4.20 -23.91
CA SER A 130 -2.45 -5.37 -24.04
C SER A 130 -1.69 -6.51 -24.71
N ILE A 131 -1.55 -7.64 -24.02
CA ILE A 131 -0.85 -8.84 -24.46
C ILE A 131 -1.89 -9.92 -24.75
N ASP A 132 -1.77 -10.60 -25.88
CA ASP A 132 -2.67 -11.68 -26.30
C ASP A 132 -4.17 -11.30 -26.38
N ALA A 133 -4.49 -10.02 -26.49
CA ALA A 133 -5.88 -9.53 -26.46
C ALA A 133 -6.80 -10.09 -27.55
N PHE A 134 -6.24 -10.69 -28.60
CA PHE A 134 -6.96 -11.18 -29.79
C PHE A 134 -6.73 -12.68 -30.09
N THR A 135 -6.09 -13.40 -29.16
CA THR A 135 -5.91 -14.84 -29.33
C THR A 135 -7.09 -15.59 -28.73
N SER A 136 -7.68 -16.48 -29.52
CA SER A 136 -8.79 -17.37 -29.10
C SER A 136 -8.42 -18.38 -28.02
N ALA A 137 -7.15 -18.43 -27.60
CA ALA A 137 -6.58 -19.47 -26.72
C ALA A 137 -6.34 -19.04 -25.27
N GLY A 138 -6.56 -17.78 -24.88
CA GLY A 138 -6.25 -17.37 -23.51
C GLY A 138 -6.91 -16.06 -23.07
N LYS A 139 -7.00 -15.86 -21.77
CA LYS A 139 -7.30 -14.56 -21.19
C LYS A 139 -6.10 -13.63 -21.46
N GLY A 140 -6.25 -12.70 -22.38
CA GLY A 140 -5.24 -11.67 -22.61
C GLY A 140 -4.88 -10.96 -21.32
N GLY A 141 -3.60 -10.63 -21.14
CA GLY A 141 -3.12 -9.81 -20.02
C GLY A 141 -2.97 -8.34 -20.43
N ARG A 142 -2.96 -7.46 -19.44
CA ARG A 142 -2.60 -6.07 -19.62
C ARG A 142 -1.50 -5.71 -18.63
N VAL A 143 -0.51 -4.95 -19.09
CA VAL A 143 0.58 -4.42 -18.27
C VAL A 143 0.42 -2.90 -18.24
N ASP A 144 0.41 -2.31 -17.05
CA ASP A 144 0.16 -0.87 -16.91
C ASP A 144 1.26 -0.04 -17.59
N PHE A 145 2.53 -0.41 -17.40
CA PHE A 145 3.66 0.19 -18.11
C PHE A 145 4.69 -0.87 -18.47
N MET A 146 5.14 -0.82 -19.71
CA MET A 146 6.21 -1.70 -20.22
C MET A 146 7.33 -0.84 -20.80
N GLN A 147 8.54 -1.04 -20.30
CA GLN A 147 9.76 -0.38 -20.78
C GLN A 147 10.64 -1.39 -21.47
N PHE A 148 11.21 -1.00 -22.61
CA PHE A 148 12.29 -1.72 -23.29
C PHE A 148 13.62 -1.01 -23.05
N GLU A 149 14.61 -1.74 -22.57
CA GLU A 149 15.94 -1.22 -22.26
C GLU A 149 17.01 -2.00 -23.03
N PRO A 150 17.44 -1.50 -24.21
CA PRO A 150 18.56 -2.09 -24.93
C PRO A 150 19.89 -1.73 -24.26
N PRO A 151 20.92 -2.60 -24.32
CA PRO A 151 22.26 -2.31 -23.79
C PRO A 151 22.90 -1.05 -24.40
N ASN A 152 22.62 -0.81 -25.68
CA ASN A 152 22.91 0.45 -26.38
C ASN A 152 21.95 0.61 -27.56
N GLN A 153 21.95 1.80 -28.19
CA GLN A 153 21.05 2.12 -29.29
C GLN A 153 21.75 2.08 -30.67
N CYS A 154 22.97 1.53 -30.74
CA CYS A 154 23.83 1.69 -31.90
C CYS A 154 23.80 0.49 -32.88
N SER A 155 23.20 -0.64 -32.50
CA SER A 155 23.19 -1.83 -33.37
C SER A 155 21.98 -2.71 -33.19
N VAL A 156 21.57 -3.40 -34.23
CA VAL A 156 20.47 -4.40 -34.17
C VAL A 156 20.79 -5.51 -33.16
N GLY A 157 22.04 -5.98 -33.14
CA GLY A 157 22.46 -7.01 -32.18
C GLY A 157 22.40 -6.55 -30.71
N ALA A 158 22.48 -5.24 -30.44
CA ALA A 158 22.24 -4.70 -29.13
C ALA A 158 20.73 -4.69 -28.80
N LEU A 159 19.89 -4.40 -29.77
CA LEU A 159 18.43 -4.48 -29.59
C LEU A 159 17.99 -5.90 -29.22
N GLU A 160 18.56 -6.93 -29.87
CA GLU A 160 18.25 -8.34 -29.56
C GLU A 160 18.59 -8.74 -28.12
N LYS A 161 19.55 -8.06 -27.50
CA LYS A 161 19.97 -8.25 -26.09
C LYS A 161 19.20 -7.35 -25.12
N GLY A 162 18.26 -6.56 -25.61
CA GLY A 162 17.43 -5.69 -24.78
C GLY A 162 16.51 -6.46 -23.85
N ILE A 163 16.16 -5.84 -22.73
CA ILE A 163 15.29 -6.39 -21.71
C ILE A 163 14.00 -5.60 -21.61
N PHE A 164 12.95 -6.28 -21.16
CA PHE A 164 11.70 -5.64 -20.80
C PHE A 164 11.57 -5.53 -19.29
N ILE A 165 11.16 -4.35 -18.88
CA ILE A 165 10.81 -4.07 -17.48
C ILE A 165 9.31 -3.75 -17.46
N CYS A 166 8.55 -4.58 -16.75
CA CYS A 166 7.09 -4.39 -16.59
C CYS A 166 6.79 -3.78 -15.23
N TYR A 167 5.86 -2.85 -15.20
CA TYR A 167 5.40 -2.19 -13.98
C TYR A 167 3.89 -2.31 -13.86
N GLU A 168 3.43 -2.74 -12.67
CA GLU A 168 2.03 -2.82 -12.29
C GLU A 168 1.77 -1.84 -11.17
N VAL A 169 0.86 -0.90 -11.38
CA VAL A 169 0.53 0.15 -10.40
C VAL A 169 -0.61 -0.32 -9.52
N LYS A 170 -0.41 -0.30 -8.21
CA LYS A 170 -1.37 -0.76 -7.21
C LYS A 170 -1.55 0.28 -6.12
N SER A 171 -2.74 0.82 -5.98
CA SER A 171 -3.03 1.92 -5.05
C SER A 171 -3.26 1.46 -3.61
N CYS A 172 -3.75 0.24 -3.40
CA CYS A 172 -4.09 -0.30 -2.08
C CYS A 172 -3.99 -1.83 -2.05
N LYS A 173 -4.07 -2.42 -0.85
CA LYS A 173 -4.00 -3.87 -0.63
C LYS A 173 -5.08 -4.62 -1.44
N GLU A 174 -6.30 -4.13 -1.44
CA GLU A 174 -7.44 -4.74 -2.16
C GLU A 174 -7.18 -4.78 -3.67
N ASP A 175 -6.47 -3.78 -4.19
CA ASP A 175 -6.06 -3.73 -5.59
C ASP A 175 -4.99 -4.77 -5.92
N VAL A 176 -4.04 -4.98 -5.01
CA VAL A 176 -3.01 -6.01 -5.14
C VAL A 176 -3.65 -7.41 -5.17
N TYR A 177 -4.64 -7.65 -4.32
CA TYR A 177 -5.34 -8.94 -4.21
C TYR A 177 -6.59 -9.06 -5.10
N SER A 178 -6.82 -8.14 -6.02
CA SER A 178 -8.00 -8.15 -6.90
C SER A 178 -8.00 -9.27 -7.94
N GLY A 179 -6.86 -9.92 -8.16
CA GLY A 179 -6.65 -10.89 -9.24
C GLY A 179 -6.48 -10.27 -10.63
N ASN A 180 -6.46 -8.94 -10.74
CA ASN A 180 -6.22 -8.20 -11.97
C ASN A 180 -4.78 -7.67 -12.01
N GLY A 181 -4.13 -7.79 -13.17
CA GLY A 181 -2.71 -7.42 -13.34
C GLY A 181 -1.77 -8.45 -12.69
N LEU A 182 -0.57 -8.01 -12.31
CA LEU A 182 0.51 -8.86 -11.79
C LEU A 182 0.92 -9.99 -12.76
N ASN A 183 0.85 -9.70 -14.05
CA ASN A 183 1.12 -10.67 -15.11
C ASN A 183 2.61 -10.97 -15.29
N PHE A 184 3.48 -10.02 -14.99
CA PHE A 184 4.94 -10.14 -14.94
C PHE A 184 5.56 -10.79 -16.19
N TYR A 185 5.41 -10.11 -17.33
CA TYR A 185 5.89 -10.59 -18.63
C TYR A 185 7.38 -10.32 -18.90
N GLY A 186 7.98 -9.35 -18.23
CA GLY A 186 9.34 -8.90 -18.47
C GLY A 186 10.42 -9.74 -17.78
N GLU A 187 11.67 -9.50 -18.14
CA GLU A 187 12.84 -10.00 -17.41
C GLU A 187 12.93 -9.37 -16.01
N LYS A 188 12.45 -8.14 -15.86
CA LYS A 188 12.24 -7.48 -14.56
C LYS A 188 10.79 -7.04 -14.43
N ASN A 189 10.23 -7.20 -13.26
CA ASN A 189 8.85 -6.86 -13.00
C ASN A 189 8.76 -6.13 -11.67
N TYR A 190 8.00 -5.05 -11.61
CA TYR A 190 7.83 -4.25 -10.40
C TYR A 190 6.38 -3.97 -10.10
N ILE A 191 6.01 -4.08 -8.84
CA ILE A 191 4.79 -3.48 -8.29
C ILE A 191 5.16 -2.07 -7.84
N VAL A 192 4.45 -1.06 -8.35
CA VAL A 192 4.60 0.34 -7.95
C VAL A 192 3.42 0.71 -7.06
N THR A 193 3.70 1.13 -5.83
CA THR A 193 2.64 1.34 -4.84
C THR A 193 3.00 2.44 -3.83
N THR A 194 2.10 2.70 -2.88
CA THR A 194 2.35 3.58 -1.74
C THR A 194 3.05 2.82 -0.61
N MET A 195 3.74 3.54 0.29
CA MET A 195 4.34 2.90 1.48
C MET A 195 3.27 2.26 2.37
N GLN A 196 2.10 2.88 2.51
CA GLN A 196 0.98 2.31 3.26
C GLN A 196 0.50 0.98 2.66
N CYS A 197 0.34 0.92 1.35
CA CYS A 197 -0.03 -0.33 0.67
C CYS A 197 1.04 -1.41 0.87
N TYR A 198 2.33 -1.05 0.72
CA TYR A 198 3.44 -1.96 0.97
C TYR A 198 3.41 -2.55 2.39
N LYS A 199 3.23 -1.71 3.43
CA LYS A 199 3.07 -2.19 4.82
C LYS A 199 1.92 -3.18 4.95
N ASN A 200 0.80 -2.91 4.30
CA ASN A 200 -0.40 -3.75 4.38
C ASN A 200 -0.26 -5.11 3.69
N ILE A 201 0.59 -5.22 2.65
CA ILE A 201 0.85 -6.49 1.96
C ILE A 201 2.06 -7.25 2.52
N LEU A 202 2.90 -6.59 3.30
CA LEU A 202 4.16 -7.15 3.80
C LEU A 202 3.97 -8.46 4.60
N PRO A 203 2.98 -8.61 5.49
CA PRO A 203 2.72 -9.90 6.15
C PRO A 203 2.52 -11.04 5.15
N GLY A 204 1.72 -10.81 4.11
CA GLY A 204 1.45 -11.81 3.07
C GLY A 204 2.68 -12.17 2.22
N LEU A 205 3.64 -11.25 2.10
CA LEU A 205 4.92 -11.52 1.43
C LEU A 205 5.84 -12.43 2.28
N TYR A 206 5.71 -12.36 3.61
CA TYR A 206 6.52 -13.18 4.53
C TYR A 206 5.91 -14.55 4.82
N ASP A 207 4.60 -14.63 5.00
CA ASP A 207 3.90 -15.88 5.33
C ASP A 207 3.54 -16.74 4.11
N GLY A 208 3.78 -16.21 2.89
CA GLY A 208 3.55 -16.91 1.63
C GLY A 208 2.14 -16.74 1.06
N THR A 209 1.19 -16.15 1.78
CA THR A 209 -0.20 -15.98 1.30
C THR A 209 -0.29 -15.12 0.03
N PHE A 210 0.62 -14.16 -0.15
CA PHE A 210 0.71 -13.41 -1.40
C PHE A 210 1.16 -14.29 -2.58
N THR A 211 2.13 -15.17 -2.34
CA THR A 211 2.62 -16.12 -3.35
C THR A 211 1.53 -17.08 -3.78
N ASP A 212 0.79 -17.63 -2.81
CA ASP A 212 -0.34 -18.52 -3.06
C ASP A 212 -1.44 -17.81 -3.85
N HIS A 213 -1.76 -16.57 -3.47
CA HIS A 213 -2.72 -15.74 -4.20
C HIS A 213 -2.28 -15.53 -5.66
N LEU A 214 -1.01 -15.18 -5.87
CA LEU A 214 -0.47 -14.94 -7.21
C LEU A 214 -0.51 -16.20 -8.07
N LEU A 215 -0.13 -17.36 -7.53
CA LEU A 215 -0.20 -18.65 -8.23
C LEU A 215 -1.63 -19.06 -8.57
N ASN A 216 -2.59 -18.78 -7.70
CA ASN A 216 -4.00 -19.10 -7.92
C ASN A 216 -4.65 -18.19 -8.97
N THR A 217 -4.27 -16.93 -9.02
CA THR A 217 -4.86 -15.94 -9.95
C THR A 217 -4.15 -15.90 -11.31
N ASN A 218 -2.83 -16.03 -11.30
CA ASN A 218 -1.95 -16.02 -12.46
C ASN A 218 -0.94 -17.17 -12.37
N PRO A 219 -1.31 -18.42 -12.67
CA PRO A 219 -0.43 -19.60 -12.54
C PRO A 219 0.89 -19.47 -13.29
N ASP A 220 0.87 -18.75 -14.41
CA ASP A 220 2.05 -18.48 -15.23
C ASP A 220 2.84 -17.24 -14.77
N SER A 221 2.46 -16.60 -13.66
CA SER A 221 3.14 -15.41 -13.19
C SER A 221 4.55 -15.73 -12.69
N SER A 222 5.49 -14.84 -13.02
CA SER A 222 6.83 -14.95 -12.48
C SER A 222 6.83 -14.59 -11.00
N MET A 223 7.43 -15.43 -10.16
CA MET A 223 7.71 -15.08 -8.75
C MET A 223 8.83 -14.06 -8.60
N ASN A 224 9.45 -13.67 -9.72
CA ASN A 224 10.53 -12.71 -9.77
C ASN A 224 9.99 -11.31 -10.00
N PHE A 225 9.67 -10.62 -8.93
CA PHE A 225 9.22 -9.24 -8.94
C PHE A 225 9.88 -8.43 -7.83
N GLY A 226 10.03 -7.15 -8.08
CA GLY A 226 10.42 -6.15 -7.09
C GLY A 226 9.23 -5.29 -6.65
N ILE A 227 9.46 -4.44 -5.68
CA ILE A 227 8.46 -3.46 -5.21
C ILE A 227 9.13 -2.10 -5.14
N MET A 228 8.49 -1.11 -5.74
CA MET A 228 8.83 0.30 -5.63
C MET A 228 7.73 1.02 -4.87
N VAL A 229 8.11 1.93 -3.99
CA VAL A 229 7.18 2.74 -3.21
C VAL A 229 7.40 4.23 -3.42
N ALA A 230 6.31 4.99 -3.37
CA ALA A 230 6.38 6.44 -3.32
C ALA A 230 6.86 6.89 -1.93
N VAL A 231 7.89 7.74 -1.90
CA VAL A 231 8.48 8.31 -0.68
C VAL A 231 8.63 9.81 -0.88
N PRO A 232 8.24 10.68 0.07
CA PRO A 232 8.51 12.11 -0.01
C PRO A 232 10.01 12.37 -0.15
N ILE A 233 10.40 13.33 -1.00
CA ILE A 233 11.84 13.63 -1.26
C ILE A 233 12.60 13.93 0.03
N MET A 234 11.94 14.59 0.99
CA MET A 234 12.54 15.00 2.26
C MET A 234 12.62 13.88 3.31
N ARG A 235 12.17 12.65 2.97
CA ARG A 235 12.20 11.50 3.88
C ARG A 235 13.01 10.35 3.26
N ASP A 236 13.54 9.50 4.11
CA ASP A 236 14.07 8.19 3.69
C ASP A 236 13.00 7.10 3.80
N GLN A 237 13.31 5.93 3.25
CA GLN A 237 12.37 4.81 3.25
C GLN A 237 12.05 4.26 4.65
N TYR A 238 12.95 4.41 5.63
CA TYR A 238 12.73 3.91 7.00
C TYR A 238 11.76 4.82 7.75
N GLN A 239 11.97 6.13 7.66
CA GLN A 239 11.06 7.12 8.24
C GLN A 239 9.66 6.98 7.64
N GLU A 240 9.60 6.78 6.33
CA GLU A 240 8.33 6.60 5.63
C GLU A 240 7.68 5.26 5.96
N PHE A 241 8.46 4.20 6.20
CA PHE A 241 7.94 2.91 6.64
C PHE A 241 7.35 2.99 8.06
N GLU A 242 8.00 3.68 8.99
CA GLU A 242 7.49 3.87 10.36
C GLU A 242 6.14 4.59 10.35
N GLU A 243 6.07 5.71 9.65
CA GLU A 243 4.86 6.53 9.55
C GLU A 243 4.59 6.91 8.08
N PRO A 244 3.80 6.11 7.35
CA PRO A 244 3.48 6.40 5.95
C PRO A 244 2.77 7.74 5.78
N THR A 245 3.27 8.55 4.85
CA THR A 245 2.68 9.84 4.48
C THR A 245 1.51 9.58 3.52
N PRO A 246 0.31 10.11 3.77
CA PRO A 246 -0.76 10.10 2.79
C PRO A 246 -0.32 10.78 1.50
N VAL A 247 -0.59 10.12 0.38
CA VAL A 247 -0.21 10.65 -0.93
C VAL A 247 -0.99 11.92 -1.23
N SER A 248 -0.27 12.98 -1.61
CA SER A 248 -0.84 14.29 -1.98
C SER A 248 0.00 14.99 -3.04
N ASP A 249 -0.61 15.92 -3.77
CA ASP A 249 0.09 16.76 -4.75
C ASP A 249 0.86 17.94 -4.11
N ASP A 250 0.71 18.13 -2.81
CA ASP A 250 1.27 19.28 -2.08
C ASP A 250 2.79 19.18 -1.83
N MET A 251 3.39 18.04 -2.13
CA MET A 251 4.80 17.79 -1.90
C MET A 251 5.46 17.02 -3.05
N SER A 252 6.79 17.05 -3.09
CA SER A 252 7.57 16.33 -4.08
C SER A 252 7.88 14.92 -3.62
N TRP A 253 7.74 13.96 -4.53
CA TRP A 253 7.89 12.53 -4.30
C TRP A 253 8.98 11.92 -5.16
N LYS A 254 9.55 10.79 -4.69
CA LYS A 254 10.48 9.92 -5.42
C LYS A 254 10.00 8.47 -5.34
N LEU A 255 10.43 7.63 -6.29
CA LEU A 255 10.23 6.18 -6.21
C LEU A 255 11.50 5.52 -5.64
N GLU A 256 11.34 4.77 -4.57
CA GLU A 256 12.39 3.97 -3.96
C GLU A 256 12.10 2.47 -4.07
N VAL A 257 13.15 1.68 -4.28
CA VAL A 257 13.06 0.23 -4.36
C VAL A 257 13.18 -0.36 -2.96
N VAL A 258 12.07 -0.88 -2.42
CA VAL A 258 12.04 -1.56 -1.11
C VAL A 258 12.26 -3.06 -1.22
N ARG A 259 11.96 -3.63 -2.38
CA ARG A 259 12.27 -5.01 -2.73
C ARG A 259 12.90 -5.03 -4.13
N PRO A 260 14.19 -5.41 -4.26
CA PRO A 260 14.82 -5.51 -5.58
C PRO A 260 14.21 -6.66 -6.39
N CYS A 261 14.11 -6.46 -7.70
CA CYS A 261 13.78 -7.53 -8.64
C CYS A 261 15.05 -8.23 -9.09
N THR A 262 15.07 -9.56 -9.05
CA THR A 262 16.10 -10.37 -9.67
C THR A 262 15.80 -10.54 -11.16
N TYR A 263 16.79 -10.95 -11.95
CA TYR A 263 16.64 -11.16 -13.36
C TYR A 263 15.91 -12.49 -13.64
N GLY A 264 14.88 -12.45 -14.47
CA GLY A 264 14.10 -13.61 -14.89
C GLY A 264 14.08 -13.80 -16.40
N SER A 265 13.26 -14.72 -16.86
CA SER A 265 13.00 -14.93 -18.27
C SER A 265 11.73 -14.21 -18.67
N ARG A 266 11.73 -13.48 -19.79
CA ARG A 266 10.51 -12.95 -20.39
C ARG A 266 9.60 -14.08 -20.89
N LYS A 267 8.31 -13.84 -20.87
CA LYS A 267 7.31 -14.86 -21.26
C LYS A 267 7.03 -14.93 -22.76
N LYS A 268 7.39 -13.91 -23.50
CA LYS A 268 7.16 -13.77 -24.94
C LYS A 268 8.47 -13.45 -25.66
N SER A 269 8.51 -13.67 -26.97
CA SER A 269 9.66 -13.27 -27.77
C SER A 269 9.86 -11.76 -27.75
N LEU A 270 11.08 -11.32 -28.05
CA LEU A 270 11.42 -9.90 -28.16
C LEU A 270 10.50 -9.18 -29.17
N THR A 271 10.31 -9.81 -30.34
CA THR A 271 9.49 -9.23 -31.41
C THR A 271 8.03 -9.07 -30.99
N GLU A 272 7.46 -10.08 -30.31
CA GLU A 272 6.07 -9.99 -29.78
C GLU A 272 5.94 -8.86 -28.77
N MET A 273 6.87 -8.76 -27.81
CA MET A 273 6.83 -7.72 -26.79
C MET A 273 6.95 -6.32 -27.41
N LEU A 274 7.87 -6.12 -28.35
CA LEU A 274 7.99 -4.84 -29.08
C LEU A 274 6.73 -4.52 -29.88
N PHE A 275 6.14 -5.52 -30.54
CA PHE A 275 4.92 -5.35 -31.30
C PHE A 275 3.75 -4.92 -30.38
N TYR A 276 3.60 -5.53 -29.20
CA TYR A 276 2.58 -5.12 -28.24
C TYR A 276 2.79 -3.70 -27.74
N MET A 277 4.04 -3.28 -27.47
CA MET A 277 4.34 -1.90 -27.10
C MET A 277 3.97 -0.92 -28.21
N ILE A 278 4.36 -1.19 -29.47
CA ILE A 278 4.04 -0.33 -30.61
C ILE A 278 2.53 -0.19 -30.79
N ARG A 279 1.80 -1.30 -30.70
CA ARG A 279 0.34 -1.31 -30.85
C ARG A 279 -0.38 -0.54 -29.74
N SER A 280 0.17 -0.52 -28.53
CA SER A 280 -0.43 0.17 -27.38
C SER A 280 -0.04 1.64 -27.26
N GLY A 281 0.97 2.07 -28.01
CA GLY A 281 1.47 3.45 -28.02
C GLY A 281 0.69 4.44 -28.90
N HIS A 282 -0.48 4.05 -29.40
CA HIS A 282 -1.34 4.86 -30.28
C HIS A 282 -2.68 5.18 -29.60
#